data_bf193e4a41740c6365ba891bbf9dc611
#
_entry.id   bf193e4a41740c6365ba891bbf9dc611
#
_cell.length_a   1.000
_cell.length_b   1.000
_cell.length_c   1.000
_cell.angle_alpha   90.00
_cell.angle_beta   90.00
_cell.angle_gamma   90.00
#
_symmetry.space_group_name_H-M   'P 1'
#
loop_
_entity.id
_entity.type
_entity.pdbx_description
1 polymer ?
#
loop_
_entity_poly.entity_id
_entity_poly.type
_entity_poly.pdbx_seq_one_letter_code
_entity_poly.pdbx_strand_id
1 'polypeptide(L)'
;MNKYLISIRFLFLFLCCELSVFVFARNAQKHEFRGAWIQCVNGQFEGMGTRQMQQTLRYQLDELQKDGVNAIIFQVRAECDALYPSRYEPWSRYLTGVQGKAPYPLWDPLQWMIEQCHERGMELHAWINPFRAKTKGTTALASNHIAIKQPGSVFTYGGQFILNPGNPANRAYIYQVVDDIVSRYDIDGFHIDDYFYPYPAPGEIIQDGREYRQYHNGINNIDDWRRYNVNVFIKELGEKIHQRKPWVKFGVSPFGIYRNKKSDPKIGSNTRGLQNYDDLYADVLLWVNNGWVDYCVPQLYWQIGHSAANYETLIKWWNKYAGNRPLYIGEDVERTVKFADPKNPNSHQMPAKFKLHEEMNHVKGTVLWYAKAVVDNIGNYGTTLRNYYWKYPALQPKMPFIDDKRPKKPRKVKAVWTSSGYLLFWTPPRGKNWDDVAKKYVVYRFNKGERVDLDDPSKIVTITNKTMYKLPYTDGKTKYRYVVTAVDRMNNESKGKKKNIKL
;
A
#
# COMPACT_ATOMS: atom_id res chain seq x y z
N MET A 1 -55.21 34.19 -4.16
CA MET A 1 -54.80 32.93 -4.79
C MET A 1 -53.27 32.82 -5.07
N ASN A 2 -52.48 33.89 -5.00
CA ASN A 2 -51.05 33.88 -5.39
C ASN A 2 -50.01 33.65 -4.23
N LYS A 3 -50.45 33.63 -2.98
CA LYS A 3 -49.52 33.39 -1.84
C LYS A 3 -49.29 31.92 -1.52
N TYR A 4 -50.20 31.05 -1.86
CA TYR A 4 -50.05 29.59 -1.60
C TYR A 4 -49.23 28.85 -2.67
N LEU A 5 -49.16 29.40 -3.90
CA LEU A 5 -48.37 28.82 -5.00
C LEU A 5 -46.86 29.04 -4.84
N ILE A 6 -46.46 30.11 -4.15
CA ILE A 6 -45.02 30.39 -3.88
C ILE A 6 -44.49 29.46 -2.77
N SER A 7 -45.28 29.18 -1.73
CA SER A 7 -44.89 28.27 -0.64
C SER A 7 -44.76 26.83 -1.11
N ILE A 8 -45.58 26.38 -2.05
CA ILE A 8 -45.50 24.99 -2.59
C ILE A 8 -44.28 24.84 -3.51
N ARG A 9 -43.90 25.89 -4.27
CA ARG A 9 -42.69 25.84 -5.10
C ARG A 9 -41.38 25.84 -4.27
N PHE A 10 -41.35 26.57 -3.15
CA PHE A 10 -40.21 26.53 -2.24
C PHE A 10 -40.14 25.21 -1.46
N LEU A 11 -41.23 24.59 -1.08
CA LEU A 11 -41.26 23.30 -0.44
C LEU A 11 -40.81 22.17 -1.39
N PHE A 12 -41.21 22.26 -2.69
CA PHE A 12 -40.75 21.30 -3.71
C PHE A 12 -39.27 21.47 -4.07
N LEU A 13 -38.72 22.68 -4.08
CA LEU A 13 -37.31 22.94 -4.29
C LEU A 13 -36.46 22.46 -3.10
N PHE A 14 -36.93 22.59 -1.86
CA PHE A 14 -36.25 22.06 -0.67
C PHE A 14 -36.33 20.52 -0.62
N LEU A 15 -37.44 19.90 -1.01
CA LEU A 15 -37.58 18.44 -1.08
C LEU A 15 -36.74 17.85 -2.23
N CYS A 16 -36.57 18.54 -3.35
CA CYS A 16 -35.70 18.09 -4.44
C CYS A 16 -34.21 18.23 -4.13
N CYS A 17 -33.80 19.18 -3.27
CA CYS A 17 -32.40 19.25 -2.79
C CYS A 17 -32.06 18.20 -1.74
N GLU A 18 -33.04 17.74 -0.97
CA GLU A 18 -32.79 16.64 0.01
C GLU A 18 -32.82 15.25 -0.63
N LEU A 19 -33.48 15.07 -1.79
CA LEU A 19 -33.51 13.79 -2.51
C LEU A 19 -32.24 13.46 -3.30
N SER A 20 -31.32 14.41 -3.45
CA SER A 20 -30.01 14.17 -4.08
C SER A 20 -28.91 13.68 -3.12
N VAL A 21 -29.21 13.50 -1.84
CA VAL A 21 -28.26 13.02 -0.81
C VAL A 21 -28.46 11.55 -0.43
N PHE A 22 -29.46 10.87 -0.99
CA PHE A 22 -29.72 9.45 -0.71
C PHE A 22 -29.09 8.52 -1.73
N VAL A 23 -27.75 8.60 -1.93
CA VAL A 23 -27.05 7.49 -2.60
C VAL A 23 -25.68 7.30 -1.94
N PHE A 24 -25.47 6.07 -1.51
CA PHE A 24 -24.22 5.47 -1.05
C PHE A 24 -23.90 5.57 0.45
N ALA A 25 -24.72 4.94 1.28
CA ALA A 25 -24.15 4.28 2.44
C ALA A 25 -23.47 2.99 1.95
N ARG A 26 -22.18 3.08 1.57
CA ARG A 26 -21.34 1.88 1.40
C ARG A 26 -21.50 1.04 2.65
N ASN A 27 -21.75 -0.27 2.52
CA ASN A 27 -21.56 -1.19 3.63
C ASN A 27 -20.10 -1.11 4.05
N ALA A 28 -19.80 -0.35 5.08
CA ALA A 28 -18.46 -0.08 5.51
C ALA A 28 -17.76 -1.41 5.85
N GLN A 29 -16.68 -1.71 5.15
CA GLN A 29 -15.93 -2.95 5.35
C GLN A 29 -15.02 -2.80 6.57
N LYS A 30 -15.11 -3.74 7.51
CA LYS A 30 -14.22 -3.80 8.66
C LYS A 30 -12.78 -4.13 8.28
N HIS A 31 -12.57 -4.89 7.21
CA HIS A 31 -11.27 -5.27 6.68
C HIS A 31 -11.14 -4.75 5.24
N GLU A 32 -10.24 -3.79 5.03
CA GLU A 32 -9.95 -3.21 3.74
C GLU A 32 -8.52 -2.66 3.73
N PHE A 33 -7.73 -2.96 2.70
CA PHE A 33 -6.41 -2.35 2.52
C PHE A 33 -6.58 -0.94 1.95
N ARG A 34 -6.19 0.06 2.69
CA ARG A 34 -6.27 1.48 2.35
C ARG A 34 -4.86 2.05 2.32
N GLY A 35 -4.17 1.80 1.23
CA GLY A 35 -2.75 2.12 1.09
C GLY A 35 -2.50 3.46 0.41
N ALA A 36 -1.32 4.02 0.65
CA ALA A 36 -0.77 5.13 -0.13
C ALA A 36 0.73 4.93 -0.35
N TRP A 37 1.21 5.22 -1.57
CA TRP A 37 2.64 5.24 -1.88
C TRP A 37 3.26 6.57 -1.46
N ILE A 38 4.34 6.51 -0.69
CA ILE A 38 5.25 7.63 -0.45
C ILE A 38 6.56 7.32 -1.17
N GLN A 39 6.76 7.95 -2.33
CA GLN A 39 7.97 7.79 -3.13
C GLN A 39 9.07 8.76 -2.69
N CYS A 40 10.33 8.39 -2.87
CA CYS A 40 11.46 9.31 -2.74
C CYS A 40 11.86 9.95 -4.08
N VAL A 41 11.57 9.29 -5.18
CA VAL A 41 11.82 9.83 -6.53
C VAL A 41 10.99 11.09 -6.83
N ASN A 42 11.30 11.78 -7.93
CA ASN A 42 10.63 13.01 -8.36
C ASN A 42 10.82 14.22 -7.43
N GLY A 43 11.91 14.23 -6.64
CA GLY A 43 12.29 15.40 -5.86
C GLY A 43 11.42 15.73 -4.65
N GLN A 44 10.57 14.79 -4.19
CA GLN A 44 9.64 15.05 -3.08
C GLN A 44 10.33 15.56 -1.81
N PHE A 45 11.56 15.10 -1.54
CA PHE A 45 12.34 15.46 -0.34
C PHE A 45 13.59 16.27 -0.69
N GLU A 46 13.77 16.62 -1.95
CA GLU A 46 14.96 17.31 -2.43
C GLU A 46 15.15 18.67 -1.72
N GLY A 47 16.36 18.92 -1.23
CA GLY A 47 16.69 20.14 -0.50
C GLY A 47 16.20 20.19 0.93
N MET A 48 15.48 19.20 1.43
CA MET A 48 15.00 19.15 2.82
C MET A 48 16.11 18.67 3.76
N GLY A 49 16.32 19.43 4.85
CA GLY A 49 17.10 18.93 5.99
C GLY A 49 16.28 17.92 6.82
N THR A 50 16.95 17.16 7.69
CA THR A 50 16.33 16.10 8.52
C THR A 50 15.05 16.55 9.24
N ARG A 51 15.06 17.68 9.92
CA ARG A 51 13.89 18.17 10.66
C ARG A 51 12.71 18.50 9.75
N GLN A 52 12.97 19.15 8.63
CA GLN A 52 11.94 19.51 7.65
C GLN A 52 11.31 18.26 7.04
N MET A 53 12.11 17.27 6.66
CA MET A 53 11.61 16.01 6.14
C MET A 53 10.74 15.27 7.16
N GLN A 54 11.18 15.19 8.43
CA GLN A 54 10.37 14.58 9.50
C GLN A 54 9.05 15.34 9.73
N GLN A 55 9.04 16.66 9.69
CA GLN A 55 7.82 17.47 9.81
C GLN A 55 6.87 17.23 8.63
N THR A 56 7.41 17.21 7.40
CA THR A 56 6.63 16.95 6.18
C THR A 56 6.01 15.56 6.21
N LEU A 57 6.79 14.53 6.53
CA LEU A 57 6.30 13.16 6.62
C LEU A 57 5.27 12.98 7.75
N ARG A 58 5.48 13.62 8.90
CA ARG A 58 4.50 13.60 10.01
C ARG A 58 3.18 14.22 9.59
N TYR A 59 3.22 15.39 8.96
CA TYR A 59 2.03 16.05 8.42
C TYR A 59 1.30 15.17 7.40
N GLN A 60 2.04 14.57 6.46
CA GLN A 60 1.43 13.64 5.48
C GLN A 60 0.76 12.45 6.18
N LEU A 61 1.42 11.82 7.15
CA LEU A 61 0.85 10.69 7.88
C LEU A 61 -0.40 11.07 8.69
N ASP A 62 -0.41 12.27 9.30
CA ASP A 62 -1.57 12.77 10.05
C ASP A 62 -2.77 13.02 9.14
N GLU A 63 -2.57 13.63 7.97
CA GLU A 63 -3.66 13.86 7.00
C GLU A 63 -4.15 12.52 6.39
N LEU A 64 -3.24 11.65 5.98
CA LEU A 64 -3.59 10.32 5.46
C LEU A 64 -4.37 9.49 6.48
N GLN A 65 -4.02 9.56 7.78
CA GLN A 65 -4.78 8.91 8.84
C GLN A 65 -6.21 9.47 8.95
N LYS A 66 -6.36 10.79 8.88
CA LYS A 66 -7.68 11.45 8.88
C LYS A 66 -8.52 11.03 7.67
N ASP A 67 -7.87 10.81 6.53
CA ASP A 67 -8.52 10.35 5.29
C ASP A 67 -8.82 8.85 5.27
N GLY A 68 -8.47 8.13 6.33
CA GLY A 68 -8.78 6.71 6.53
C GLY A 68 -7.74 5.74 5.97
N VAL A 69 -6.56 6.22 5.54
CA VAL A 69 -5.42 5.36 5.15
C VAL A 69 -4.94 4.53 6.32
N ASN A 70 -4.66 3.26 6.11
CA ASN A 70 -4.20 2.32 7.14
C ASN A 70 -2.91 1.56 6.78
N ALA A 71 -2.31 1.85 5.63
CA ALA A 71 -1.02 1.29 5.22
C ALA A 71 -0.22 2.28 4.38
N ILE A 72 1.09 2.33 4.59
CA ILE A 72 2.02 3.14 3.80
C ILE A 72 3.00 2.21 3.09
N ILE A 73 3.15 2.42 1.78
CA ILE A 73 4.19 1.79 0.97
C ILE A 73 5.27 2.85 0.74
N PHE A 74 6.38 2.73 1.49
CA PHE A 74 7.44 3.72 1.54
C PHE A 74 8.65 3.30 0.71
N GLN A 75 9.03 4.11 -0.29
CA GLN A 75 10.18 3.81 -1.14
C GLN A 75 11.48 4.07 -0.40
N VAL A 76 12.22 3.00 -0.14
CA VAL A 76 13.48 3.04 0.64
C VAL A 76 14.72 2.76 -0.19
N ARG A 77 14.54 2.31 -1.46
CA ARG A 77 15.62 2.00 -2.38
C ARG A 77 15.18 2.26 -3.83
N ALA A 78 15.75 3.27 -4.45
CA ALA A 78 15.34 3.71 -5.79
C ALA A 78 16.37 3.40 -6.90
N GLU A 79 17.66 3.49 -6.59
CA GLU A 79 18.78 3.42 -7.56
C GLU A 79 19.96 2.62 -7.00
N CYS A 80 19.75 1.44 -6.44
CA CYS A 80 20.77 0.70 -5.67
C CYS A 80 21.41 1.58 -4.59
N ASP A 81 20.59 2.36 -3.92
CA ASP A 81 20.92 3.29 -2.85
C ASP A 81 19.82 3.24 -1.77
N ALA A 82 20.05 3.80 -0.61
CA ALA A 82 19.19 3.56 0.55
C ALA A 82 18.73 4.84 1.25
N LEU A 83 17.46 4.86 1.71
CA LEU A 83 16.91 5.80 2.69
C LEU A 83 16.98 5.23 4.12
N TYR A 84 18.01 4.47 4.42
CA TYR A 84 18.30 3.88 5.73
C TYR A 84 19.80 3.58 5.81
N PRO A 85 20.42 3.42 6.98
CA PRO A 85 21.86 3.09 7.10
C PRO A 85 22.10 1.64 6.63
N SER A 86 22.20 1.45 5.31
CA SER A 86 22.43 0.15 4.66
C SER A 86 23.85 -0.34 4.88
N ARG A 87 24.04 -1.67 5.01
CA ARG A 87 25.35 -2.33 5.06
C ARG A 87 25.94 -2.52 3.67
N TYR A 88 25.14 -2.42 2.62
CA TYR A 88 25.52 -2.78 1.24
C TYR A 88 25.56 -1.61 0.27
N GLU A 89 24.68 -0.62 0.45
CA GLU A 89 24.42 0.43 -0.52
C GLU A 89 24.65 1.84 0.03
N PRO A 90 25.02 2.81 -0.82
CA PRO A 90 25.21 4.19 -0.40
C PRO A 90 23.90 4.83 0.06
N TRP A 91 23.99 5.91 0.82
CA TRP A 91 22.85 6.81 1.06
C TRP A 91 22.31 7.36 -0.26
N SER A 92 21.00 7.40 -0.37
CA SER A 92 20.34 7.88 -1.59
C SER A 92 20.49 9.38 -1.77
N ARG A 93 20.71 9.79 -3.03
CA ARG A 93 20.70 11.21 -3.41
C ARG A 93 19.32 11.86 -3.16
N TYR A 94 18.24 11.10 -3.22
CA TYR A 94 16.89 11.61 -2.96
C TYR A 94 16.68 12.04 -1.51
N LEU A 95 17.60 11.67 -0.61
CA LEU A 95 17.57 12.08 0.79
C LEU A 95 18.37 13.38 1.03
N THR A 96 19.51 13.54 0.35
CA THR A 96 20.47 14.63 0.64
C THR A 96 20.89 15.45 -0.58
N GLY A 97 20.39 15.10 -1.76
CA GLY A 97 20.83 15.68 -3.04
C GLY A 97 22.12 15.05 -3.60
N VAL A 98 22.90 14.33 -2.78
CA VAL A 98 24.18 13.70 -3.17
C VAL A 98 24.20 12.25 -2.73
N GLN A 99 24.39 11.31 -3.68
CA GLN A 99 24.48 9.89 -3.35
C GLN A 99 25.74 9.61 -2.51
N GLY A 100 25.61 8.80 -1.47
CA GLY A 100 26.65 8.47 -0.52
C GLY A 100 26.77 9.44 0.66
N LYS A 101 26.14 10.62 0.59
CA LYS A 101 26.13 11.59 1.69
C LYS A 101 25.05 11.24 2.71
N ALA A 102 25.45 10.98 3.96
CA ALA A 102 24.51 10.76 5.05
C ALA A 102 23.70 12.02 5.39
N PRO A 103 22.46 11.89 5.88
CA PRO A 103 21.67 13.03 6.33
C PRO A 103 22.27 13.66 7.60
N TYR A 104 22.05 14.97 7.77
CA TYR A 104 22.51 15.69 8.97
C TYR A 104 21.37 16.52 9.60
N PRO A 105 21.10 16.38 10.90
CA PRO A 105 21.60 15.33 11.80
C PRO A 105 21.33 13.92 11.29
N LEU A 106 22.23 12.98 11.62
CA LEU A 106 22.06 11.58 11.23
C LEU A 106 20.78 10.99 11.85
N TRP A 107 19.99 10.30 11.05
CA TRP A 107 18.80 9.59 11.47
C TRP A 107 18.55 8.39 10.54
N ASP A 108 17.65 7.51 10.94
CA ASP A 108 17.19 6.38 10.15
C ASP A 108 15.78 6.63 9.65
N PRO A 109 15.58 7.06 8.39
CA PRO A 109 14.25 7.32 7.83
C PRO A 109 13.32 6.13 7.88
N LEU A 110 13.81 4.91 7.62
CA LEU A 110 12.97 3.71 7.61
C LEU A 110 12.50 3.36 9.02
N GLN A 111 13.41 3.33 10.00
CA GLN A 111 13.04 3.07 11.41
C GLN A 111 12.03 4.09 11.92
N TRP A 112 12.28 5.36 11.64
CA TRP A 112 11.39 6.44 12.06
C TRP A 112 10.00 6.33 11.41
N MET A 113 9.91 6.02 10.11
CA MET A 113 8.64 5.82 9.41
C MET A 113 7.85 4.63 9.96
N ILE A 114 8.52 3.54 10.31
CA ILE A 114 7.89 2.38 10.97
C ILE A 114 7.22 2.81 12.28
N GLU A 115 7.97 3.52 13.15
CA GLU A 115 7.46 4.02 14.43
C GLU A 115 6.25 4.94 14.24
N GLN A 116 6.36 5.90 13.32
CA GLN A 116 5.29 6.85 13.02
C GLN A 116 4.03 6.17 12.44
N CYS A 117 4.18 5.17 11.58
CA CYS A 117 3.06 4.39 11.06
C CYS A 117 2.39 3.55 12.18
N HIS A 118 3.18 2.82 12.96
CA HIS A 118 2.67 1.97 14.03
C HIS A 118 1.95 2.77 15.13
N GLU A 119 2.43 3.97 15.49
CA GLU A 119 1.73 4.86 16.43
C GLU A 119 0.33 5.24 15.96
N ARG A 120 0.12 5.31 14.64
CA ARG A 120 -1.16 5.62 13.99
C ARG A 120 -2.01 4.39 13.66
N GLY A 121 -1.56 3.19 14.03
CA GLY A 121 -2.23 1.93 13.69
C GLY A 121 -2.10 1.53 12.22
N MET A 122 -1.21 2.17 11.46
CA MET A 122 -0.90 1.86 10.07
C MET A 122 0.14 0.76 9.95
N GLU A 123 0.09 -0.01 8.86
CA GLU A 123 1.19 -0.87 8.43
C GLU A 123 2.21 -0.06 7.62
N LEU A 124 3.49 -0.46 7.70
CA LEU A 124 4.55 0.04 6.82
C LEU A 124 5.11 -1.09 5.97
N HIS A 125 5.03 -0.90 4.64
CA HIS A 125 5.63 -1.77 3.64
C HIS A 125 6.84 -1.08 3.02
N ALA A 126 8.03 -1.68 3.16
CA ALA A 126 9.25 -1.16 2.57
C ALA A 126 9.27 -1.46 1.07
N TRP A 127 9.34 -0.42 0.24
CA TRP A 127 9.34 -0.54 -1.21
C TRP A 127 10.72 -0.31 -1.80
N ILE A 128 11.16 -1.23 -2.67
CA ILE A 128 12.38 -1.12 -3.45
C ILE A 128 12.12 -1.23 -4.96
N ASN A 129 12.95 -0.57 -5.75
CA ASN A 129 13.13 -0.92 -7.17
C ASN A 129 14.23 -1.98 -7.25
N PRO A 130 13.96 -3.23 -7.63
CA PRO A 130 14.96 -4.29 -7.50
C PRO A 130 16.14 -4.14 -8.43
N PHE A 131 15.92 -3.79 -9.70
CA PHE A 131 16.96 -3.83 -10.73
C PHE A 131 17.44 -2.47 -11.24
N ARG A 132 16.74 -1.37 -10.94
CA ARG A 132 17.19 -0.05 -11.35
C ARG A 132 18.38 0.41 -10.53
N ALA A 133 19.54 0.59 -11.19
CA ALA A 133 20.77 1.03 -10.55
C ALA A 133 21.07 2.52 -10.75
N LYS A 134 20.51 3.14 -11.80
CA LYS A 134 20.68 4.58 -12.09
C LYS A 134 19.56 5.06 -12.99
N THR A 135 18.95 6.21 -12.70
CA THR A 135 18.06 6.92 -13.61
C THR A 135 18.85 7.88 -14.53
N LYS A 136 18.17 8.41 -15.55
CA LYS A 136 18.78 9.45 -16.45
C LYS A 136 19.21 10.71 -15.67
N GLY A 137 18.50 11.07 -14.60
CA GLY A 137 18.77 12.27 -13.80
C GLY A 137 19.95 12.16 -12.85
N THR A 138 20.49 10.96 -12.64
CA THR A 138 21.65 10.77 -11.75
C THR A 138 22.94 11.02 -12.50
N THR A 139 23.65 12.08 -12.14
CA THR A 139 24.89 12.51 -12.81
C THR A 139 26.14 11.84 -12.25
N ALA A 140 26.16 11.54 -10.94
CA ALA A 140 27.29 10.92 -10.27
C ALA A 140 26.84 9.78 -9.35
N LEU A 141 27.63 8.71 -9.29
CA LEU A 141 27.44 7.58 -8.40
C LEU A 141 28.50 7.59 -7.28
N ALA A 142 28.11 7.19 -6.10
CA ALA A 142 29.04 7.04 -4.98
C ALA A 142 30.07 5.91 -5.25
N SER A 143 31.28 6.03 -4.71
CA SER A 143 32.35 5.04 -4.90
C SER A 143 31.99 3.63 -4.42
N ASN A 144 31.10 3.52 -3.44
CA ASN A 144 30.60 2.24 -2.93
C ASN A 144 29.32 1.73 -3.65
N HIS A 145 28.84 2.41 -4.68
CA HIS A 145 27.72 1.95 -5.48
C HIS A 145 28.06 0.71 -6.31
N ILE A 146 27.12 -0.24 -6.45
CA ILE A 146 27.34 -1.53 -7.13
C ILE A 146 27.83 -1.36 -8.58
N ALA A 147 27.31 -0.41 -9.35
CA ALA A 147 27.74 -0.16 -10.71
C ALA A 147 29.18 0.42 -10.82
N ILE A 148 29.73 0.99 -9.73
CA ILE A 148 31.12 1.42 -9.63
C ILE A 148 32.01 0.25 -9.19
N LYS A 149 31.58 -0.50 -8.15
CA LYS A 149 32.34 -1.65 -7.63
C LYS A 149 32.38 -2.83 -8.59
N GLN A 150 31.29 -3.05 -9.34
CA GLN A 150 31.12 -4.18 -10.26
C GLN A 150 30.47 -3.70 -11.56
N PRO A 151 31.20 -2.98 -12.45
CA PRO A 151 30.62 -2.41 -13.67
C PRO A 151 29.96 -3.45 -14.59
N GLY A 152 30.43 -4.70 -14.57
CA GLY A 152 29.84 -5.81 -15.33
C GLY A 152 28.51 -6.34 -14.78
N SER A 153 28.01 -5.83 -13.65
CA SER A 153 26.72 -6.20 -13.07
C SER A 153 25.54 -5.49 -13.74
N VAL A 154 25.79 -4.37 -14.43
CA VAL A 154 24.77 -3.53 -15.06
C VAL A 154 24.92 -3.50 -16.57
N PHE A 155 23.81 -3.26 -17.25
CA PHE A 155 23.81 -2.79 -18.65
C PHE A 155 23.18 -1.41 -18.75
N THR A 156 23.55 -0.67 -19.80
CA THR A 156 22.97 0.63 -20.11
C THR A 156 21.73 0.46 -20.98
N TYR A 157 20.65 1.18 -20.65
CA TYR A 157 19.43 1.18 -21.44
C TYR A 157 18.77 2.57 -21.34
N GLY A 158 18.65 3.27 -22.46
CA GLY A 158 18.02 4.58 -22.50
C GLY A 158 18.63 5.60 -21.51
N GLY A 159 19.96 5.55 -21.29
CA GLY A 159 20.66 6.41 -20.33
C GLY A 159 20.50 6.02 -18.85
N GLN A 160 19.85 4.88 -18.57
CA GLN A 160 19.75 4.29 -17.25
C GLN A 160 20.77 3.14 -17.09
N PHE A 161 21.10 2.78 -15.84
CA PHE A 161 21.79 1.53 -15.53
C PHE A 161 20.81 0.56 -14.88
N ILE A 162 20.80 -0.65 -15.41
CA ILE A 162 19.93 -1.74 -14.96
C ILE A 162 20.82 -2.90 -14.48
N LEU A 163 20.63 -3.34 -13.23
CA LEU A 163 21.17 -4.64 -12.80
C LEU A 163 20.55 -5.72 -13.66
N ASN A 164 21.39 -6.54 -14.31
CA ASN A 164 20.87 -7.58 -15.19
C ASN A 164 20.14 -8.68 -14.41
N PRO A 165 18.82 -8.87 -14.56
CA PRO A 165 18.05 -9.90 -13.85
C PRO A 165 18.52 -11.32 -14.22
N GLY A 166 19.05 -11.50 -15.41
CA GLY A 166 19.61 -12.76 -15.92
C GLY A 166 20.93 -13.18 -15.26
N ASN A 167 21.59 -12.27 -14.52
CA ASN A 167 22.79 -12.60 -13.79
C ASN A 167 22.48 -13.14 -12.38
N PRO A 168 22.78 -14.41 -12.05
CA PRO A 168 22.52 -14.99 -10.73
C PRO A 168 23.19 -14.21 -9.59
N ALA A 169 24.38 -13.65 -9.80
CA ALA A 169 25.09 -12.85 -8.79
C ALA A 169 24.34 -11.57 -8.42
N ASN A 170 23.68 -10.93 -9.39
CA ASN A 170 22.85 -9.75 -9.15
C ASN A 170 21.62 -10.09 -8.30
N ARG A 171 20.95 -11.22 -8.58
CA ARG A 171 19.84 -11.69 -7.75
C ARG A 171 20.29 -11.98 -6.33
N ALA A 172 21.42 -12.66 -6.17
CA ALA A 172 22.00 -12.94 -4.85
C ALA A 172 22.36 -11.66 -4.08
N TYR A 173 22.89 -10.64 -4.76
CA TYR A 173 23.15 -9.33 -4.17
C TYR A 173 21.86 -8.65 -3.67
N ILE A 174 20.80 -8.65 -4.47
CA ILE A 174 19.50 -8.07 -4.06
C ILE A 174 18.93 -8.83 -2.85
N TYR A 175 19.07 -10.17 -2.80
CA TYR A 175 18.63 -10.95 -1.63
C TYR A 175 19.36 -10.55 -0.36
N GLN A 176 20.66 -10.23 -0.42
CA GLN A 176 21.42 -9.72 0.73
C GLN A 176 20.89 -8.35 1.19
N VAL A 177 20.60 -7.44 0.25
CA VAL A 177 20.01 -6.13 0.57
C VAL A 177 18.63 -6.29 1.22
N VAL A 178 17.80 -7.19 0.71
CA VAL A 178 16.46 -7.45 1.27
C VAL A 178 16.57 -8.11 2.65
N ASP A 179 17.48 -9.06 2.83
CA ASP A 179 17.72 -9.68 4.13
C ASP A 179 18.20 -8.67 5.19
N ASP A 180 19.01 -7.67 4.80
CA ASP A 180 19.41 -6.57 5.69
C ASP A 180 18.19 -5.75 6.16
N ILE A 181 17.27 -5.44 5.26
CA ILE A 181 16.04 -4.73 5.60
C ILE A 181 15.16 -5.61 6.50
N VAL A 182 14.80 -6.81 6.03
CA VAL A 182 13.84 -7.68 6.73
C VAL A 182 14.34 -8.09 8.10
N SER A 183 15.64 -8.39 8.25
CA SER A 183 16.20 -8.83 9.53
C SER A 183 16.21 -7.71 10.58
N ARG A 184 16.55 -6.48 10.19
CA ARG A 184 16.78 -5.35 11.11
C ARG A 184 15.54 -4.57 11.47
N TYR A 185 14.57 -4.43 10.56
CA TYR A 185 13.44 -3.54 10.70
C TYR A 185 12.13 -4.29 10.99
N ASP A 186 11.27 -3.71 11.81
CA ASP A 186 9.93 -4.25 12.14
C ASP A 186 8.88 -3.82 11.08
N ILE A 187 9.21 -4.04 9.80
CA ILE A 187 8.28 -3.80 8.70
C ILE A 187 7.13 -4.81 8.72
N ASP A 188 5.95 -4.40 8.24
CA ASP A 188 4.76 -5.25 8.12
C ASP A 188 4.68 -5.92 6.74
N GLY A 189 5.29 -5.30 5.73
CA GLY A 189 5.38 -5.82 4.38
C GLY A 189 6.65 -5.38 3.66
N PHE A 190 6.97 -6.14 2.62
CA PHE A 190 8.01 -5.83 1.65
C PHE A 190 7.37 -5.71 0.27
N HIS A 191 7.72 -4.68 -0.50
CA HIS A 191 7.05 -4.34 -1.74
C HIS A 191 8.04 -4.08 -2.86
N ILE A 192 7.72 -4.58 -4.06
CA ILE A 192 8.43 -4.24 -5.29
C ILE A 192 7.44 -3.74 -6.35
N ASP A 193 7.91 -2.89 -7.23
CA ASP A 193 7.12 -2.35 -8.35
C ASP A 193 7.30 -3.17 -9.64
N ASP A 194 7.03 -2.57 -10.78
CA ASP A 194 7.00 -3.20 -12.11
C ASP A 194 8.30 -3.04 -12.92
N TYR A 195 9.37 -2.49 -12.32
CA TYR A 195 10.64 -2.30 -13.03
C TYR A 195 11.55 -3.55 -12.93
N PHE A 196 11.10 -4.66 -13.55
CA PHE A 196 11.89 -5.89 -13.65
C PHE A 196 12.92 -5.79 -14.77
N TYR A 197 12.46 -5.67 -16.00
CA TYR A 197 13.24 -5.18 -17.14
C TYR A 197 12.82 -3.75 -17.47
N PRO A 198 13.65 -2.96 -18.18
CA PRO A 198 13.30 -1.59 -18.53
C PRO A 198 12.10 -1.55 -19.49
N TYR A 199 11.30 -0.51 -19.40
CA TYR A 199 10.22 -0.26 -20.36
C TYR A 199 10.81 -0.11 -21.77
N PRO A 200 10.20 -0.74 -22.79
CA PRO A 200 10.66 -0.61 -24.16
C PRO A 200 10.79 0.85 -24.58
N ALA A 201 11.93 1.19 -25.17
CA ALA A 201 12.20 2.52 -25.70
C ALA A 201 12.70 2.41 -27.15
N PRO A 202 12.31 3.34 -28.05
CA PRO A 202 12.70 3.29 -29.46
C PRO A 202 14.21 3.29 -29.62
N GLY A 203 14.74 2.36 -30.43
CA GLY A 203 16.17 2.23 -30.73
C GLY A 203 17.02 1.59 -29.62
N GLU A 204 16.44 1.25 -28.47
CA GLU A 204 17.15 0.61 -27.37
C GLU A 204 17.04 -0.91 -27.44
N ILE A 205 18.15 -1.58 -27.13
CA ILE A 205 18.24 -3.05 -27.07
C ILE A 205 18.73 -3.46 -25.70
N ILE A 206 18.09 -4.44 -25.09
CA ILE A 206 18.52 -5.02 -23.81
C ILE A 206 19.83 -5.78 -24.02
N GLN A 207 20.89 -5.32 -23.34
CA GLN A 207 22.27 -5.83 -23.51
C GLN A 207 22.55 -6.99 -22.57
N ASP A 208 21.74 -8.05 -22.60
CA ASP A 208 21.84 -9.24 -21.75
C ASP A 208 22.25 -10.52 -22.50
N GLY A 209 22.64 -10.39 -23.77
CA GLY A 209 23.00 -11.53 -24.61
C GLY A 209 24.23 -12.34 -24.13
N ARG A 210 25.14 -11.71 -23.38
CA ARG A 210 26.28 -12.40 -22.74
C ARG A 210 25.78 -13.36 -21.65
N GLU A 211 24.95 -12.86 -20.76
CA GLU A 211 24.38 -13.61 -19.64
C GLU A 211 23.43 -14.70 -20.16
N TYR A 212 22.68 -14.42 -21.24
CA TYR A 212 21.87 -15.44 -21.91
C TYR A 212 22.74 -16.62 -22.39
N ARG A 213 23.86 -16.35 -23.11
CA ARG A 213 24.75 -17.44 -23.57
C ARG A 213 25.34 -18.24 -22.40
N GLN A 214 25.61 -17.59 -21.28
CA GLN A 214 26.25 -18.23 -20.12
C GLN A 214 25.25 -18.97 -19.23
N TYR A 215 24.00 -18.47 -19.09
CA TYR A 215 23.03 -18.92 -18.08
C TYR A 215 21.67 -19.31 -18.65
N HIS A 216 21.58 -19.65 -19.94
CA HIS A 216 20.28 -19.96 -20.58
C HIS A 216 19.60 -21.24 -20.05
N ASN A 217 20.33 -22.13 -19.34
CA ASN A 217 19.81 -23.32 -18.69
C ASN A 217 18.94 -24.21 -19.61
N GLY A 218 19.29 -24.31 -20.90
CA GLY A 218 18.53 -25.06 -21.91
C GLY A 218 17.31 -24.31 -22.48
N ILE A 219 17.06 -23.06 -22.07
CA ILE A 219 15.96 -22.24 -22.62
C ILE A 219 16.44 -21.56 -23.90
N ASN A 220 15.86 -21.96 -25.04
CA ASN A 220 16.33 -21.51 -26.37
C ASN A 220 15.76 -20.15 -26.80
N ASN A 221 14.68 -19.67 -26.17
CA ASN A 221 14.10 -18.36 -26.45
C ASN A 221 14.54 -17.34 -25.39
N ILE A 222 15.11 -16.22 -25.81
CA ILE A 222 15.66 -15.20 -24.89
C ILE A 222 14.55 -14.54 -24.05
N ASP A 223 13.34 -14.36 -24.57
CA ASP A 223 12.24 -13.73 -23.83
C ASP A 223 11.67 -14.68 -22.78
N ASP A 224 11.64 -15.99 -23.07
CA ASP A 224 11.30 -17.02 -22.08
C ASP A 224 12.37 -17.09 -20.99
N TRP A 225 13.64 -16.96 -21.34
CA TRP A 225 14.74 -16.91 -20.39
C TRP A 225 14.68 -15.68 -19.48
N ARG A 226 14.34 -14.51 -20.03
CA ARG A 226 14.12 -13.29 -19.22
C ARG A 226 12.98 -13.49 -18.23
N ARG A 227 11.83 -14.02 -18.67
CA ARG A 227 10.70 -14.37 -17.77
C ARG A 227 11.10 -15.40 -16.72
N TYR A 228 11.82 -16.44 -17.11
CA TYR A 228 12.34 -17.42 -16.17
C TYR A 228 13.17 -16.78 -15.06
N ASN A 229 14.09 -15.89 -15.38
CA ASN A 229 14.94 -15.23 -14.39
C ASN A 229 14.14 -14.31 -13.44
N VAL A 230 13.15 -13.60 -13.95
CA VAL A 230 12.24 -12.79 -13.11
C VAL A 230 11.38 -13.70 -12.22
N ASN A 231 10.88 -14.81 -12.75
CA ASN A 231 10.12 -15.80 -11.99
C ASN A 231 10.94 -16.42 -10.85
N VAL A 232 12.18 -16.81 -11.13
CA VAL A 232 13.13 -17.33 -10.12
C VAL A 232 13.37 -16.27 -9.04
N PHE A 233 13.63 -15.02 -9.45
CA PHE A 233 13.83 -13.91 -8.53
C PHE A 233 12.65 -13.73 -7.56
N ILE A 234 11.42 -13.67 -8.08
CA ILE A 234 10.20 -13.48 -7.27
C ILE A 234 9.99 -14.64 -6.30
N LYS A 235 10.10 -15.88 -6.79
CA LYS A 235 9.94 -17.08 -5.96
C LYS A 235 10.93 -17.10 -4.81
N GLU A 236 12.23 -17.03 -5.13
CA GLU A 236 13.29 -17.10 -4.12
C GLU A 236 13.24 -15.92 -3.15
N LEU A 237 12.86 -14.71 -3.61
CA LEU A 237 12.70 -13.55 -2.76
C LEU A 237 11.60 -13.75 -1.71
N GLY A 238 10.43 -14.23 -2.12
CA GLY A 238 9.32 -14.55 -1.21
C GLY A 238 9.72 -15.61 -0.18
N GLU A 239 10.37 -16.70 -0.62
CA GLU A 239 10.87 -17.75 0.27
C GLU A 239 11.87 -17.20 1.31
N LYS A 240 12.82 -16.35 0.90
CA LYS A 240 13.82 -15.74 1.80
C LYS A 240 13.20 -14.78 2.80
N ILE A 241 12.24 -13.96 2.37
CA ILE A 241 11.50 -13.06 3.27
C ILE A 241 10.79 -13.87 4.36
N HIS A 242 10.01 -14.89 3.98
CA HIS A 242 9.27 -15.71 4.93
C HIS A 242 10.17 -16.59 5.82
N GLN A 243 11.30 -17.07 5.31
CA GLN A 243 12.31 -17.76 6.14
C GLN A 243 12.87 -16.84 7.22
N ARG A 244 13.10 -15.56 6.90
CA ARG A 244 13.64 -14.59 7.85
C ARG A 244 12.59 -14.10 8.85
N LYS A 245 11.40 -13.70 8.36
CA LYS A 245 10.26 -13.26 9.17
C LYS A 245 8.96 -13.72 8.52
N PRO A 246 8.34 -14.81 8.99
CA PRO A 246 7.15 -15.40 8.38
C PRO A 246 5.97 -14.44 8.23
N TRP A 247 5.91 -13.40 9.06
CA TRP A 247 4.82 -12.42 9.08
C TRP A 247 5.02 -11.22 8.14
N VAL A 248 6.18 -11.06 7.52
CA VAL A 248 6.42 -9.96 6.57
C VAL A 248 5.76 -10.32 5.24
N LYS A 249 4.72 -9.58 4.90
CA LYS A 249 3.96 -9.77 3.66
C LYS A 249 4.80 -9.36 2.46
N PHE A 250 4.87 -10.20 1.44
CA PHE A 250 5.56 -9.87 0.19
C PHE A 250 4.56 -9.50 -0.90
N GLY A 251 4.63 -8.26 -1.42
CA GLY A 251 3.72 -7.76 -2.45
C GLY A 251 4.41 -7.19 -3.67
N VAL A 252 3.67 -7.19 -4.77
CA VAL A 252 4.10 -6.63 -6.05
C VAL A 252 3.07 -5.65 -6.59
N SER A 253 3.53 -4.54 -7.22
CA SER A 253 2.66 -3.65 -7.99
C SER A 253 3.05 -3.67 -9.48
N PRO A 254 2.52 -4.65 -10.24
CA PRO A 254 2.81 -4.79 -11.65
C PRO A 254 2.13 -3.69 -12.47
N PHE A 255 2.61 -3.49 -13.70
CA PHE A 255 1.92 -2.67 -14.70
C PHE A 255 0.47 -3.14 -14.88
N GLY A 256 -0.45 -2.24 -15.23
CA GLY A 256 -1.89 -2.52 -15.21
C GLY A 256 -2.39 -3.53 -16.25
N ILE A 257 -1.64 -3.77 -17.33
CA ILE A 257 -2.00 -4.74 -18.37
C ILE A 257 -1.10 -5.98 -18.26
N TYR A 258 -1.70 -7.14 -18.01
CA TYR A 258 -0.94 -8.41 -18.02
C TYR A 258 -0.56 -8.79 -19.46
N ARG A 259 -1.56 -9.01 -20.33
CA ARG A 259 -1.43 -9.23 -21.78
C ARG A 259 -2.61 -8.64 -22.52
N ASN A 260 -2.38 -8.14 -23.73
CA ASN A 260 -3.43 -7.72 -24.63
C ASN A 260 -4.11 -8.93 -25.28
N LYS A 261 -5.39 -8.81 -25.61
CA LYS A 261 -6.12 -9.89 -26.30
C LYS A 261 -5.50 -10.26 -27.64
N LYS A 262 -4.81 -9.34 -28.31
CA LYS A 262 -4.07 -9.61 -29.56
C LYS A 262 -2.89 -10.53 -29.32
N SER A 263 -2.18 -10.39 -28.20
CA SER A 263 -1.02 -11.22 -27.81
C SER A 263 -1.45 -12.57 -27.24
N ASP A 264 -2.58 -12.60 -26.51
CA ASP A 264 -3.17 -13.82 -25.97
C ASP A 264 -4.69 -13.81 -26.13
N PRO A 265 -5.22 -14.46 -27.17
CA PRO A 265 -6.66 -14.51 -27.40
C PRO A 265 -7.48 -15.21 -26.30
N LYS A 266 -6.85 -16.09 -25.50
CA LYS A 266 -7.54 -16.87 -24.45
C LYS A 266 -7.76 -16.06 -23.17
N ILE A 267 -6.70 -15.45 -22.65
CA ILE A 267 -6.75 -14.76 -21.35
C ILE A 267 -6.43 -13.27 -21.43
N GLY A 268 -5.92 -12.75 -22.54
CA GLY A 268 -5.59 -11.32 -22.69
C GLY A 268 -6.80 -10.40 -22.52
N SER A 269 -6.57 -9.23 -21.94
CA SER A 269 -7.57 -8.17 -21.80
C SER A 269 -7.81 -7.44 -23.11
N ASN A 270 -9.00 -6.87 -23.29
CA ASN A 270 -9.32 -6.05 -24.46
C ASN A 270 -8.66 -4.66 -24.34
N THR A 271 -7.33 -4.67 -24.48
CA THR A 271 -6.45 -3.50 -24.32
C THR A 271 -5.42 -3.45 -25.45
N ARG A 272 -4.73 -2.31 -25.54
CA ARG A 272 -3.64 -2.05 -26.47
C ARG A 272 -2.60 -1.19 -25.75
N GLY A 273 -1.52 -1.79 -25.31
CA GLY A 273 -0.47 -1.07 -24.59
C GLY A 273 0.63 -2.01 -24.17
N LEU A 274 1.57 -1.46 -23.40
CA LEU A 274 2.64 -2.22 -22.77
C LEU A 274 2.08 -3.35 -21.90
N GLN A 275 2.76 -4.48 -21.86
CA GLN A 275 2.31 -5.71 -21.23
C GLN A 275 3.33 -6.21 -20.21
N ASN A 276 2.87 -6.71 -19.07
CA ASN A 276 3.77 -7.34 -18.10
C ASN A 276 4.51 -8.53 -18.70
N TYR A 277 3.77 -9.47 -19.29
CA TYR A 277 4.32 -10.75 -19.74
C TYR A 277 5.27 -10.62 -20.92
N ASP A 278 4.87 -9.86 -21.95
CA ASP A 278 5.61 -9.80 -23.21
C ASP A 278 6.69 -8.72 -23.19
N ASP A 279 6.43 -7.56 -22.58
CA ASP A 279 7.31 -6.38 -22.64
C ASP A 279 8.20 -6.22 -21.42
N LEU A 280 7.73 -6.61 -20.24
CA LEU A 280 8.45 -6.50 -18.96
C LEU A 280 8.94 -7.86 -18.45
N TYR A 281 8.66 -8.93 -19.16
CA TYR A 281 9.03 -10.32 -18.82
C TYR A 281 8.55 -10.76 -17.44
N ALA A 282 7.37 -10.27 -17.04
CA ALA A 282 6.78 -10.46 -15.72
C ALA A 282 5.52 -11.32 -15.79
N ASP A 283 5.63 -12.61 -15.40
CA ASP A 283 4.51 -13.53 -15.34
C ASP A 283 3.77 -13.44 -14.01
N VAL A 284 3.09 -12.31 -13.79
CA VAL A 284 2.41 -11.98 -12.54
C VAL A 284 1.34 -13.01 -12.17
N LEU A 285 0.62 -13.58 -13.15
CA LEU A 285 -0.39 -14.59 -12.85
C LEU A 285 0.24 -15.87 -12.30
N LEU A 286 1.41 -16.26 -12.81
CA LEU A 286 2.15 -17.39 -12.26
C LEU A 286 2.48 -17.14 -10.78
N TRP A 287 2.96 -15.94 -10.43
CA TRP A 287 3.36 -15.61 -9.05
C TRP A 287 2.18 -15.63 -8.08
N VAL A 288 1.07 -14.99 -8.47
CA VAL A 288 -0.15 -14.91 -7.67
C VAL A 288 -0.78 -16.31 -7.50
N ASN A 289 -0.89 -17.08 -8.58
CA ASN A 289 -1.58 -18.38 -8.56
C ASN A 289 -0.77 -19.45 -7.83
N ASN A 290 0.57 -19.36 -7.82
CA ASN A 290 1.41 -20.26 -7.03
C ASN A 290 1.71 -19.75 -5.61
N GLY A 291 1.21 -18.56 -5.25
CA GLY A 291 1.40 -18.01 -3.92
C GLY A 291 2.83 -17.58 -3.61
N TRP A 292 3.60 -17.20 -4.64
CA TRP A 292 4.97 -16.67 -4.45
C TRP A 292 4.97 -15.24 -3.91
N VAL A 293 3.84 -14.55 -4.07
CA VAL A 293 3.56 -13.24 -3.46
C VAL A 293 2.34 -13.34 -2.56
N ASP A 294 2.24 -12.48 -1.55
CA ASP A 294 1.12 -12.47 -0.60
C ASP A 294 0.00 -11.52 -1.03
N TYR A 295 0.31 -10.51 -1.82
CA TYR A 295 -0.69 -9.61 -2.40
C TYR A 295 -0.20 -9.00 -3.73
N CYS A 296 -1.16 -8.57 -4.54
CA CYS A 296 -0.90 -7.96 -5.85
C CYS A 296 -1.62 -6.61 -5.95
N VAL A 297 -0.91 -5.60 -6.48
CA VAL A 297 -1.42 -4.22 -6.64
C VAL A 297 -1.24 -3.75 -8.08
N PRO A 298 -2.01 -4.25 -9.07
CA PRO A 298 -1.88 -3.77 -10.45
C PRO A 298 -2.14 -2.27 -10.53
N GLN A 299 -1.30 -1.55 -11.26
CA GLN A 299 -1.34 -0.10 -11.42
C GLN A 299 -2.37 0.28 -12.50
N LEU A 300 -3.65 0.46 -12.11
CA LEU A 300 -4.73 0.83 -13.03
C LEU A 300 -4.84 2.36 -13.19
N TYR A 301 -3.78 2.99 -13.69
CA TYR A 301 -3.62 4.44 -13.72
C TYR A 301 -4.35 5.13 -14.89
N TRP A 302 -5.36 4.50 -15.48
CA TRP A 302 -6.16 5.07 -16.56
C TRP A 302 -7.56 5.46 -16.10
N GLN A 303 -8.21 6.28 -16.91
CA GLN A 303 -9.60 6.63 -16.69
C GLN A 303 -10.56 5.53 -17.20
N ILE A 304 -11.76 5.51 -16.66
CA ILE A 304 -12.90 4.81 -17.26
C ILE A 304 -13.13 5.42 -18.65
N GLY A 305 -13.31 4.58 -19.66
CA GLY A 305 -13.47 5.02 -21.05
C GLY A 305 -12.16 5.26 -21.80
N HIS A 306 -10.98 4.98 -21.23
CA HIS A 306 -9.72 5.09 -21.96
C HIS A 306 -9.66 4.10 -23.14
N SER A 307 -9.41 4.60 -24.35
CA SER A 307 -9.52 3.82 -25.61
C SER A 307 -8.58 2.61 -25.71
N ALA A 308 -7.41 2.68 -25.09
CA ALA A 308 -6.39 1.62 -25.14
C ALA A 308 -6.31 0.77 -23.86
N ALA A 309 -6.68 1.32 -22.71
CA ALA A 309 -6.52 0.68 -21.40
C ALA A 309 -7.67 1.12 -20.47
N ASN A 310 -8.91 0.75 -20.81
CA ASN A 310 -10.08 1.12 -20.04
C ASN A 310 -10.00 0.53 -18.63
N TYR A 311 -10.09 1.39 -17.62
CA TYR A 311 -10.07 1.00 -16.20
C TYR A 311 -11.08 -0.10 -15.86
N GLU A 312 -12.34 0.04 -16.32
CA GLU A 312 -13.39 -0.96 -16.07
C GLU A 312 -13.05 -2.32 -16.67
N THR A 313 -12.47 -2.35 -17.86
CA THR A 313 -11.99 -3.59 -18.50
C THR A 313 -10.90 -4.25 -17.67
N LEU A 314 -9.96 -3.46 -17.17
CA LEU A 314 -8.80 -3.96 -16.44
C LEU A 314 -9.17 -4.45 -15.03
N ILE A 315 -9.97 -3.72 -14.27
CA ILE A 315 -10.36 -4.17 -12.93
C ILE A 315 -11.16 -5.48 -12.98
N LYS A 316 -12.08 -5.61 -13.94
CA LYS A 316 -12.83 -6.87 -14.17
C LYS A 316 -11.91 -8.01 -14.57
N TRP A 317 -10.91 -7.73 -15.40
CA TRP A 317 -9.92 -8.73 -15.82
C TRP A 317 -9.08 -9.21 -14.62
N TRP A 318 -8.50 -8.30 -13.84
CA TRP A 318 -7.72 -8.64 -12.66
C TRP A 318 -8.55 -9.40 -11.62
N ASN A 319 -9.78 -8.95 -11.36
CA ASN A 319 -10.70 -9.63 -10.45
C ASN A 319 -10.99 -11.07 -10.87
N LYS A 320 -11.01 -11.36 -12.18
CA LYS A 320 -11.25 -12.70 -12.70
C LYS A 320 -10.02 -13.61 -12.59
N TYR A 321 -8.83 -13.09 -12.86
CA TYR A 321 -7.64 -13.95 -13.07
C TYR A 321 -6.65 -13.95 -11.90
N ALA A 322 -6.66 -12.99 -11.01
CA ALA A 322 -5.71 -12.84 -9.90
C ALA A 322 -6.33 -13.21 -8.53
N GLY A 323 -7.27 -14.15 -8.48
CA GLY A 323 -8.08 -14.43 -7.30
C GLY A 323 -7.42 -15.23 -6.17
N ASN A 324 -6.21 -15.75 -6.36
CA ASN A 324 -5.59 -16.66 -5.37
C ASN A 324 -4.88 -15.93 -4.21
N ARG A 325 -4.69 -14.62 -4.34
CA ARG A 325 -4.11 -13.73 -3.33
C ARG A 325 -4.91 -12.43 -3.25
N PRO A 326 -4.89 -11.72 -2.11
CA PRO A 326 -5.52 -10.40 -2.00
C PRO A 326 -5.11 -9.48 -3.15
N LEU A 327 -6.11 -8.93 -3.83
CA LEU A 327 -5.96 -7.97 -4.92
C LEU A 327 -6.29 -6.58 -4.37
N TYR A 328 -5.35 -5.64 -4.48
CA TYR A 328 -5.55 -4.23 -4.20
C TYR A 328 -5.39 -3.47 -5.51
N ILE A 329 -6.16 -2.41 -5.72
CA ILE A 329 -6.09 -1.65 -6.97
C ILE A 329 -5.22 -0.42 -6.77
N GLY A 330 -4.18 -0.30 -7.60
CA GLY A 330 -3.38 0.91 -7.69
C GLY A 330 -4.15 2.00 -8.44
N GLU A 331 -4.41 3.14 -7.77
CA GLU A 331 -5.17 4.27 -8.29
C GLU A 331 -4.30 5.50 -8.46
N ASP A 332 -4.35 6.13 -9.63
CA ASP A 332 -3.77 7.45 -9.86
C ASP A 332 -4.80 8.52 -9.46
N VAL A 333 -4.51 9.22 -8.37
CA VAL A 333 -5.39 10.25 -7.77
C VAL A 333 -5.59 11.41 -8.74
N GLU A 334 -4.51 11.93 -9.33
CA GLU A 334 -4.56 13.08 -10.23
C GLU A 334 -5.37 12.77 -11.49
N ARG A 335 -5.13 11.61 -12.11
CA ARG A 335 -5.91 11.19 -13.28
C ARG A 335 -7.37 10.91 -12.95
N THR A 336 -7.65 10.36 -11.77
CA THR A 336 -9.02 10.08 -11.33
C THR A 336 -9.86 11.36 -11.22
N VAL A 337 -9.27 12.46 -10.71
CA VAL A 337 -9.98 13.74 -10.61
C VAL A 337 -9.95 14.59 -11.89
N LYS A 338 -8.95 14.35 -12.75
CA LYS A 338 -8.79 15.08 -14.00
C LYS A 338 -9.88 14.78 -15.03
N PHE A 339 -10.37 13.54 -15.06
CA PHE A 339 -11.33 13.09 -16.05
C PHE A 339 -12.76 13.04 -15.49
N ALA A 340 -13.72 13.54 -16.27
CA ALA A 340 -15.12 13.42 -15.94
C ALA A 340 -15.61 11.96 -16.00
N ASP A 341 -16.58 11.61 -15.17
CA ASP A 341 -17.27 10.33 -15.25
C ASP A 341 -18.10 10.28 -16.56
N PRO A 342 -17.91 9.27 -17.42
CA PRO A 342 -18.66 9.16 -18.67
C PRO A 342 -20.19 9.12 -18.48
N LYS A 343 -20.67 8.67 -17.31
CA LYS A 343 -22.10 8.60 -16.96
C LYS A 343 -22.61 9.83 -16.19
N ASN A 344 -21.70 10.66 -15.66
CA ASN A 344 -22.02 11.87 -14.92
C ASN A 344 -20.95 12.95 -15.19
N PRO A 345 -21.05 13.71 -16.29
CA PRO A 345 -20.04 14.69 -16.70
C PRO A 345 -19.75 15.81 -15.69
N ASN A 346 -20.64 16.01 -14.71
CA ASN A 346 -20.47 17.00 -13.64
C ASN A 346 -19.65 16.46 -12.44
N SER A 347 -19.22 15.20 -12.49
CA SER A 347 -18.43 14.55 -11.46
C SER A 347 -17.12 14.00 -12.04
N HIS A 348 -16.06 14.01 -11.24
CA HIS A 348 -14.84 13.23 -11.55
C HIS A 348 -15.10 11.72 -11.33
N GLN A 349 -14.15 10.88 -11.75
CA GLN A 349 -14.36 9.42 -11.82
C GLN A 349 -14.26 8.65 -10.50
N MET A 350 -13.91 9.30 -9.39
CA MET A 350 -13.74 8.62 -8.10
C MET A 350 -14.99 7.82 -7.67
N PRO A 351 -16.22 8.37 -7.71
CA PRO A 351 -17.42 7.61 -7.35
C PRO A 351 -17.64 6.36 -8.19
N ALA A 352 -17.45 6.48 -9.51
CA ALA A 352 -17.62 5.35 -10.43
C ALA A 352 -16.57 4.25 -10.20
N LYS A 353 -15.32 4.63 -9.93
CA LYS A 353 -14.24 3.68 -9.64
C LYS A 353 -14.47 2.95 -8.31
N PHE A 354 -14.84 3.67 -7.24
CA PHE A 354 -15.15 3.05 -5.95
C PHE A 354 -16.37 2.11 -6.04
N LYS A 355 -17.37 2.45 -6.86
CA LYS A 355 -18.48 1.54 -7.15
C LYS A 355 -18.00 0.26 -7.82
N LEU A 356 -17.10 0.36 -8.80
CA LEU A 356 -16.50 -0.82 -9.44
C LEU A 356 -15.74 -1.70 -8.43
N HIS A 357 -15.03 -1.11 -7.46
CA HIS A 357 -14.36 -1.88 -6.40
C HIS A 357 -15.36 -2.70 -5.57
N GLU A 358 -16.53 -2.14 -5.25
CA GLU A 358 -17.59 -2.83 -4.48
C GLU A 358 -18.20 -4.01 -5.24
N GLU A 359 -18.24 -3.93 -6.57
CA GLU A 359 -18.76 -4.99 -7.44
C GLU A 359 -17.75 -6.15 -7.61
N MET A 360 -16.48 -5.97 -7.21
CA MET A 360 -15.38 -6.93 -7.42
C MET A 360 -15.08 -7.76 -6.17
N ASN A 361 -15.45 -9.03 -6.17
CA ASN A 361 -15.34 -9.92 -5.00
C ASN A 361 -13.91 -10.15 -4.51
N HIS A 362 -12.91 -10.11 -5.41
CA HIS A 362 -11.51 -10.34 -5.07
C HIS A 362 -10.74 -9.05 -4.75
N VAL A 363 -11.30 -7.88 -5.05
CA VAL A 363 -10.69 -6.60 -4.69
C VAL A 363 -10.88 -6.37 -3.19
N LYS A 364 -9.77 -6.32 -2.45
CA LYS A 364 -9.73 -6.16 -0.98
C LYS A 364 -9.17 -4.83 -0.52
N GLY A 365 -8.99 -3.88 -1.44
CA GLY A 365 -8.53 -2.55 -1.11
C GLY A 365 -7.98 -1.77 -2.28
N THR A 366 -7.45 -0.61 -1.94
CA THR A 366 -6.93 0.39 -2.89
C THR A 366 -5.59 0.90 -2.39
N VAL A 367 -4.67 1.17 -3.30
CA VAL A 367 -3.41 1.87 -3.01
C VAL A 367 -3.33 3.11 -3.87
N LEU A 368 -3.16 4.26 -3.24
CA LEU A 368 -3.26 5.56 -3.88
C LEU A 368 -1.90 6.04 -4.36
N TRP A 369 -1.77 6.29 -5.64
CA TRP A 369 -0.65 6.96 -6.25
C TRP A 369 -0.99 8.44 -6.41
N TYR A 370 -0.39 9.30 -5.71
CA TYR A 370 0.58 9.12 -4.63
C TYR A 370 0.13 9.89 -3.38
N ALA A 371 0.75 9.63 -2.24
CA ALA A 371 0.34 10.16 -0.95
C ALA A 371 0.15 11.69 -0.94
N LYS A 372 1.10 12.46 -1.51
CA LYS A 372 1.03 13.92 -1.55
C LYS A 372 -0.20 14.43 -2.29
N ALA A 373 -0.65 13.76 -3.37
CA ALA A 373 -1.86 14.15 -4.10
C ALA A 373 -3.13 14.05 -3.24
N VAL A 374 -3.19 13.05 -2.35
CA VAL A 374 -4.27 12.91 -1.36
C VAL A 374 -4.18 13.99 -0.30
N VAL A 375 -2.99 14.21 0.27
CA VAL A 375 -2.72 15.22 1.32
C VAL A 375 -3.01 16.65 0.83
N ASP A 376 -2.65 16.96 -0.41
CA ASP A 376 -2.97 18.23 -1.07
C ASP A 376 -4.48 18.34 -1.41
N ASN A 377 -5.24 17.30 -1.15
CA ASN A 377 -6.69 17.21 -1.37
C ASN A 377 -7.12 17.57 -2.80
N ILE A 378 -6.35 17.13 -3.79
CA ILE A 378 -6.59 17.41 -5.21
C ILE A 378 -8.02 16.95 -5.59
N GLY A 379 -8.82 17.84 -6.15
CA GLY A 379 -10.22 17.55 -6.52
C GLY A 379 -11.08 17.08 -5.34
N ASN A 380 -10.78 17.50 -4.12
CA ASN A 380 -11.43 17.06 -2.88
C ASN A 380 -11.29 15.55 -2.59
N TYR A 381 -10.25 14.90 -3.13
CA TYR A 381 -10.09 13.45 -3.03
C TYR A 381 -10.00 12.98 -1.57
N GLY A 382 -9.08 13.53 -0.77
CA GLY A 382 -8.91 13.19 0.65
C GLY A 382 -10.17 13.46 1.48
N THR A 383 -10.79 14.64 1.29
CA THR A 383 -12.06 14.99 1.94
C THR A 383 -13.17 14.00 1.59
N THR A 384 -13.24 13.53 0.35
CA THR A 384 -14.24 12.56 -0.10
C THR A 384 -14.00 11.18 0.50
N LEU A 385 -12.72 10.74 0.60
CA LEU A 385 -12.39 9.51 1.34
C LEU A 385 -12.87 9.59 2.79
N ARG A 386 -12.47 10.65 3.51
CA ARG A 386 -12.77 10.88 4.95
C ARG A 386 -14.27 10.89 5.23
N ASN A 387 -15.05 11.56 4.41
CA ASN A 387 -16.46 11.79 4.68
C ASN A 387 -17.37 10.67 4.17
N TYR A 388 -16.94 9.91 3.15
CA TYR A 388 -17.80 8.94 2.47
C TYR A 388 -17.19 7.55 2.43
N TYR A 389 -16.11 7.32 1.64
CA TYR A 389 -15.65 5.96 1.33
C TYR A 389 -14.89 5.32 2.50
N TRP A 390 -14.08 6.08 3.23
CA TRP A 390 -13.27 5.61 4.35
C TRP A 390 -13.63 6.27 5.68
N LYS A 391 -14.86 6.70 5.80
CA LYS A 391 -15.42 7.39 6.97
C LYS A 391 -15.18 6.64 8.30
N TYR A 392 -15.27 5.34 8.28
CA TYR A 392 -15.04 4.50 9.46
C TYR A 392 -13.67 3.83 9.39
N PRO A 393 -12.97 3.66 10.51
CA PRO A 393 -11.70 2.96 10.54
C PRO A 393 -11.85 1.51 10.05
N ALA A 394 -10.81 0.99 9.39
CA ALA A 394 -10.75 -0.40 8.94
C ALA A 394 -9.43 -1.04 9.33
N LEU A 395 -9.48 -2.33 9.68
CA LEU A 395 -8.30 -3.18 9.74
C LEU A 395 -7.87 -3.56 8.31
N GLN A 396 -6.60 -3.83 8.14
CA GLN A 396 -6.12 -4.42 6.89
C GLN A 396 -6.72 -5.83 6.72
N PRO A 397 -6.76 -6.37 5.50
CA PRO A 397 -7.26 -7.72 5.24
C PRO A 397 -6.47 -8.78 6.01
N LYS A 398 -7.17 -9.82 6.42
CA LYS A 398 -6.53 -11.02 6.98
C LYS A 398 -5.75 -11.76 5.91
N MET A 399 -4.71 -12.48 6.33
CA MET A 399 -3.92 -13.35 5.46
C MET A 399 -3.91 -14.79 6.01
N PRO A 400 -5.03 -15.51 5.90
CA PRO A 400 -5.21 -16.82 6.55
C PRO A 400 -4.26 -17.89 6.01
N PHE A 401 -3.69 -17.70 4.83
CA PHE A 401 -2.68 -18.60 4.26
C PHE A 401 -1.29 -18.42 4.91
N ILE A 402 -1.07 -17.33 5.69
CA ILE A 402 0.13 -17.14 6.53
C ILE A 402 -0.19 -17.56 7.97
N ASP A 403 -1.28 -17.02 8.54
CA ASP A 403 -1.79 -17.37 9.86
C ASP A 403 -3.27 -17.00 10.00
N ASP A 404 -4.09 -17.93 10.53
CA ASP A 404 -5.52 -17.76 10.79
C ASP A 404 -5.89 -17.82 12.27
N LYS A 405 -4.90 -17.98 13.15
CA LYS A 405 -5.14 -18.08 14.60
C LYS A 405 -5.45 -16.70 15.18
N ARG A 406 -6.44 -16.66 16.04
CA ARG A 406 -6.79 -15.45 16.77
C ARG A 406 -5.93 -15.29 18.02
N PRO A 407 -5.36 -14.12 18.29
CA PRO A 407 -4.64 -13.88 19.53
C PRO A 407 -5.62 -13.93 20.74
N LYS A 408 -5.09 -14.08 21.94
CA LYS A 408 -5.89 -14.02 23.17
C LYS A 408 -6.38 -12.60 23.39
N LYS A 409 -7.55 -12.48 24.05
CA LYS A 409 -8.15 -11.17 24.37
C LYS A 409 -7.29 -10.39 25.38
N PRO A 410 -7.34 -9.04 25.37
CA PRO A 410 -6.72 -8.18 26.37
C PRO A 410 -7.18 -8.52 27.78
N ARG A 411 -6.31 -8.25 28.75
CA ARG A 411 -6.54 -8.51 30.17
C ARG A 411 -6.74 -7.20 30.94
N LYS A 412 -7.36 -7.25 32.13
CA LYS A 412 -7.45 -6.17 33.11
C LYS A 412 -7.87 -4.82 32.49
N VAL A 413 -8.94 -4.80 31.66
CA VAL A 413 -9.48 -3.54 31.11
C VAL A 413 -10.07 -2.71 32.24
N LYS A 414 -9.52 -1.53 32.52
CA LYS A 414 -9.89 -0.60 33.60
C LYS A 414 -9.98 0.83 33.07
N ALA A 415 -10.91 1.60 33.61
CA ALA A 415 -10.96 3.05 33.40
C ALA A 415 -10.53 3.74 34.69
N VAL A 416 -9.60 4.69 34.59
CA VAL A 416 -8.97 5.35 35.75
C VAL A 416 -8.74 6.82 35.42
N TRP A 417 -8.96 7.70 36.39
CA TRP A 417 -8.58 9.10 36.35
C TRP A 417 -7.07 9.23 36.57
N THR A 418 -6.44 10.05 35.76
CA THR A 418 -5.02 10.39 35.84
C THR A 418 -4.83 11.89 35.64
N SER A 419 -3.60 12.39 35.83
CA SER A 419 -3.25 13.79 35.48
C SER A 419 -3.52 14.15 34.02
N SER A 420 -3.51 13.16 33.12
CA SER A 420 -3.80 13.33 31.69
C SER A 420 -5.28 13.19 31.32
N GLY A 421 -6.18 12.98 32.31
CA GLY A 421 -7.61 12.83 32.13
C GLY A 421 -8.10 11.39 32.41
N TYR A 422 -9.33 11.09 31.95
CA TYR A 422 -9.95 9.79 32.15
C TYR A 422 -9.47 8.81 31.08
N LEU A 423 -8.76 7.77 31.47
CA LEU A 423 -8.11 6.83 30.55
C LEU A 423 -8.65 5.41 30.71
N LEU A 424 -8.85 4.73 29.59
CA LEU A 424 -9.11 3.30 29.51
C LEU A 424 -7.78 2.58 29.27
N PHE A 425 -7.38 1.71 30.23
CA PHE A 425 -6.15 0.92 30.15
C PHE A 425 -6.47 -0.56 30.00
N TRP A 426 -5.55 -1.29 29.39
CA TRP A 426 -5.59 -2.75 29.35
C TRP A 426 -4.17 -3.34 29.41
N THR A 427 -4.10 -4.58 29.86
CA THR A 427 -2.87 -5.36 29.82
C THR A 427 -2.86 -6.20 28.56
N PRO A 428 -1.74 -6.24 27.78
CA PRO A 428 -1.61 -7.12 26.63
C PRO A 428 -1.97 -8.57 26.97
N PRO A 429 -2.50 -9.34 26.02
CA PRO A 429 -2.61 -10.78 26.16
C PRO A 429 -1.23 -11.41 26.37
N ARG A 430 -1.20 -12.60 26.95
CA ARG A 430 0.03 -13.41 26.99
C ARG A 430 0.16 -14.15 25.67
N GLY A 431 1.16 -13.80 24.90
CA GLY A 431 1.63 -14.47 23.70
C GLY A 431 3.12 -14.81 23.85
N LYS A 432 3.58 -15.84 23.16
CA LYS A 432 4.98 -16.25 23.14
C LYS A 432 5.59 -16.19 21.74
N ASN A 433 4.78 -16.49 20.74
CA ASN A 433 5.17 -16.56 19.33
C ASN A 433 4.65 -15.37 18.56
N TRP A 434 5.22 -15.12 17.40
CA TRP A 434 4.81 -14.01 16.52
C TRP A 434 3.31 -14.09 16.10
N ASP A 435 2.75 -15.31 16.00
CA ASP A 435 1.36 -15.61 15.61
C ASP A 435 0.33 -15.43 16.73
N ASP A 436 0.77 -15.25 17.99
CA ASP A 436 -0.13 -15.07 19.15
C ASP A 436 0.09 -13.77 19.94
N VAL A 437 1.10 -12.98 19.55
CA VAL A 437 1.41 -11.67 20.15
C VAL A 437 0.54 -10.58 19.53
N ALA A 438 -0.11 -9.77 20.37
CA ALA A 438 -0.86 -8.61 19.90
C ALA A 438 0.10 -7.54 19.32
N LYS A 439 -0.13 -7.14 18.08
CA LYS A 439 0.58 -6.04 17.41
C LYS A 439 -0.15 -4.71 17.62
N LYS A 440 -1.48 -4.74 17.64
CA LYS A 440 -2.34 -3.57 17.83
C LYS A 440 -3.65 -3.96 18.55
N TYR A 441 -4.43 -2.96 18.90
CA TYR A 441 -5.72 -3.11 19.61
C TYR A 441 -6.78 -2.31 18.88
N VAL A 442 -8.02 -2.83 18.91
CA VAL A 442 -9.21 -2.08 18.50
C VAL A 442 -10.06 -1.77 19.71
N VAL A 443 -10.42 -0.51 19.84
CA VAL A 443 -11.33 -0.02 20.88
C VAL A 443 -12.67 0.29 20.23
N TYR A 444 -13.73 -0.34 20.71
CA TYR A 444 -15.10 -0.14 20.27
C TYR A 444 -15.91 0.57 21.35
N ARG A 445 -16.92 1.36 20.94
CA ARG A 445 -17.90 1.99 21.83
C ARG A 445 -19.32 1.65 21.37
N PHE A 446 -20.13 1.15 22.29
CA PHE A 446 -21.54 0.84 22.12
C PHE A 446 -22.37 1.62 23.13
N ASN A 447 -23.60 1.99 22.78
CA ASN A 447 -24.55 2.58 23.72
C ASN A 447 -24.97 1.57 24.78
N LYS A 448 -25.53 2.03 25.89
CA LYS A 448 -26.10 1.17 26.92
C LYS A 448 -27.25 0.33 26.32
N GLY A 449 -27.19 -1.00 26.50
CA GLY A 449 -28.20 -1.92 25.98
C GLY A 449 -27.99 -2.38 24.55
N GLU A 450 -27.12 -1.70 23.79
CA GLU A 450 -26.82 -2.07 22.41
C GLU A 450 -26.13 -3.44 22.33
N ARG A 451 -26.52 -4.26 21.33
CA ARG A 451 -25.85 -5.53 21.02
C ARG A 451 -24.41 -5.24 20.61
N VAL A 452 -23.48 -5.99 21.18
CA VAL A 452 -22.07 -5.88 20.78
C VAL A 452 -21.88 -6.61 19.46
N ASP A 453 -21.65 -5.84 18.41
CA ASP A 453 -21.25 -6.33 17.10
C ASP A 453 -19.85 -5.79 16.79
N LEU A 454 -18.86 -6.68 16.76
CA LEU A 454 -17.48 -6.32 16.45
C LEU A 454 -17.23 -6.22 14.93
N ASP A 455 -18.18 -6.63 14.10
CA ASP A 455 -18.05 -6.53 12.65
C ASP A 455 -18.58 -5.20 12.11
N ASP A 456 -19.23 -4.38 12.95
CA ASP A 456 -19.64 -3.01 12.63
C ASP A 456 -18.48 -2.01 12.82
N PRO A 457 -17.83 -1.52 11.74
CA PRO A 457 -16.72 -0.58 11.85
C PRO A 457 -17.13 0.79 12.37
N SER A 458 -18.42 1.16 12.34
CA SER A 458 -18.92 2.41 12.90
C SER A 458 -18.76 2.50 14.42
N LYS A 459 -18.55 1.37 15.09
CA LYS A 459 -18.31 1.26 16.52
C LYS A 459 -16.85 1.38 16.92
N ILE A 460 -15.94 1.35 15.95
CA ILE A 460 -14.49 1.53 16.18
C ILE A 460 -14.22 2.99 16.51
N VAL A 461 -13.68 3.25 17.69
CA VAL A 461 -13.26 4.60 18.11
C VAL A 461 -11.76 4.82 17.89
N THR A 462 -10.96 3.76 17.90
CA THR A 462 -9.53 3.82 17.53
C THR A 462 -8.94 2.44 17.25
N ILE A 463 -7.93 2.41 16.40
CA ILE A 463 -6.99 1.30 16.21
C ILE A 463 -5.62 1.83 16.63
N THR A 464 -4.94 1.16 17.57
CA THR A 464 -3.71 1.68 18.18
C THR A 464 -2.78 0.55 18.64
N ASN A 465 -1.47 0.79 18.65
CA ASN A 465 -0.47 -0.08 19.27
C ASN A 465 -0.30 0.20 20.78
N LYS A 466 -0.89 1.29 21.28
CA LYS A 466 -0.84 1.66 22.71
C LYS A 466 -1.79 0.77 23.53
N THR A 467 -1.51 0.64 24.81
CA THR A 467 -2.34 -0.11 25.77
C THR A 467 -3.28 0.79 26.58
N MET A 468 -3.58 1.97 26.03
CA MET A 468 -4.48 2.94 26.63
C MET A 468 -5.22 3.75 25.57
N TYR A 469 -6.40 4.29 25.97
CA TYR A 469 -7.21 5.19 25.17
C TYR A 469 -7.77 6.30 26.06
N LYS A 470 -7.67 7.57 25.64
CA LYS A 470 -8.23 8.71 26.35
C LYS A 470 -9.73 8.78 26.09
N LEU A 471 -10.52 8.61 27.14
CA LEU A 471 -11.97 8.64 27.09
C LEU A 471 -12.47 10.07 26.91
N PRO A 472 -13.46 10.33 26.04
CA PRO A 472 -14.05 11.66 25.85
C PRO A 472 -15.04 11.96 26.98
N TYR A 473 -14.54 12.19 28.21
CA TYR A 473 -15.37 12.47 29.38
C TYR A 473 -16.05 13.85 29.25
N THR A 474 -17.34 13.89 29.60
CA THR A 474 -18.14 15.12 29.60
C THR A 474 -18.68 15.44 31.00
N ASP A 475 -19.71 14.70 31.47
CA ASP A 475 -20.41 14.99 32.72
C ASP A 475 -20.65 13.73 33.60
N GLY A 476 -20.22 12.56 33.16
CA GLY A 476 -20.37 11.29 33.88
C GLY A 476 -21.78 10.69 33.88
N LYS A 477 -22.72 11.22 33.08
CA LYS A 477 -24.13 10.77 33.08
C LYS A 477 -24.38 9.68 32.06
N THR A 478 -23.81 9.79 30.84
CA THR A 478 -24.07 8.86 29.74
C THR A 478 -23.29 7.55 29.92
N LYS A 479 -23.99 6.43 29.88
CA LYS A 479 -23.41 5.09 30.03
C LYS A 479 -23.10 4.48 28.67
N TYR A 480 -21.83 4.08 28.48
CA TYR A 480 -21.36 3.35 27.32
C TYR A 480 -20.77 2.00 27.70
N ARG A 481 -20.75 1.09 26.74
CA ARG A 481 -19.98 -0.16 26.82
C ARG A 481 -18.80 -0.07 25.87
N TYR A 482 -17.60 -0.04 26.43
CA TYR A 482 -16.36 -0.17 25.66
C TYR A 482 -15.96 -1.63 25.56
N VAL A 483 -15.42 -2.00 24.41
CA VAL A 483 -14.88 -3.34 24.15
C VAL A 483 -13.48 -3.16 23.55
N VAL A 484 -12.49 -3.85 24.12
CA VAL A 484 -11.13 -3.83 23.63
C VAL A 484 -10.77 -5.22 23.11
N THR A 485 -10.28 -5.29 21.89
CA THR A 485 -9.76 -6.51 21.25
C THR A 485 -8.26 -6.38 21.01
N ALA A 486 -7.57 -7.48 20.84
CA ALA A 486 -6.19 -7.57 20.39
C ALA A 486 -6.16 -8.07 18.94
N VAL A 487 -5.24 -7.54 18.16
CA VAL A 487 -5.04 -7.90 16.74
C VAL A 487 -3.57 -8.27 16.55
N ASP A 488 -3.33 -9.42 15.90
CA ASP A 488 -1.99 -9.89 15.56
C ASP A 488 -1.44 -9.26 14.27
N ARG A 489 -0.31 -9.75 13.79
CA ARG A 489 0.35 -9.27 12.57
C ARG A 489 -0.39 -9.62 11.28
N MET A 490 -1.22 -10.67 11.29
CA MET A 490 -2.05 -11.08 10.13
C MET A 490 -3.48 -10.55 10.21
N ASN A 491 -3.70 -9.57 11.09
CA ASN A 491 -4.98 -8.90 11.30
C ASN A 491 -6.10 -9.84 11.79
N ASN A 492 -5.74 -10.96 12.44
CA ASN A 492 -6.68 -11.78 13.18
C ASN A 492 -7.04 -11.09 14.49
N GLU A 493 -8.34 -10.94 14.75
CA GLU A 493 -8.84 -10.22 15.90
C GLU A 493 -9.36 -11.16 16.97
N SER A 494 -8.97 -10.90 18.21
CA SER A 494 -9.38 -11.67 19.39
C SER A 494 -10.85 -11.45 19.75
N LYS A 495 -11.38 -12.29 20.66
CA LYS A 495 -12.58 -11.96 21.41
C LYS A 495 -12.36 -10.67 22.23
N GLY A 496 -13.40 -9.86 22.40
CA GLY A 496 -13.33 -8.60 23.11
C GLY A 496 -13.38 -8.74 24.65
N LYS A 497 -12.74 -7.82 25.36
CA LYS A 497 -12.91 -7.62 26.80
C LYS A 497 -13.75 -6.35 27.03
N LYS A 498 -14.91 -6.52 27.69
CA LYS A 498 -15.91 -5.46 27.91
C LYS A 498 -15.64 -4.66 29.18
N LYS A 499 -15.96 -3.36 29.18
CA LYS A 499 -15.99 -2.47 30.35
C LYS A 499 -17.12 -1.44 30.17
N ASN A 500 -18.01 -1.36 31.16
CA ASN A 500 -19.02 -0.29 31.20
C ASN A 500 -18.40 0.96 31.82
N ILE A 501 -18.64 2.12 31.22
CA ILE A 501 -18.03 3.41 31.55
C ILE A 501 -19.13 4.47 31.50
N LYS A 502 -19.08 5.44 32.42
CA LYS A 502 -19.89 6.67 32.35
C LYS A 502 -19.00 7.81 31.87
N LEU A 503 -19.47 8.57 30.87
CA LEU A 503 -18.78 9.71 30.27
C LEU A 503 -19.60 10.98 30.38
#